data_053576888f8e05a5cab5a5f984a1b293
#
_entry.id   053576888f8e05a5cab5a5f984a1b293
#
_cell.length_a   1.000
_cell.length_b   1.000
_cell.length_c   1.000
_cell.angle_alpha   90.00
_cell.angle_beta   90.00
_cell.angle_gamma   90.00
#
_symmetry.space_group_name_H-M   'P 1'
#
loop_
_entity.id
_entity.type
_entity.pdbx_description
1 polymer ?
#
loop_
_entity_poly.entity_id
_entity_poly.type
_entity_poly.pdbx_seq_one_letter_code
_entity_poly.pdbx_strand_id
1 'polypeptide(L)'
;MKALIIYHSKTGHTRAAADDIARGLDEKGVEVTIEEAAKADPAKASDYDILLVGSPTYAQTRYKAAAKPVERFMDAMKPDALSGHLAGGFSVCAASGAEKIVAAIEKKLASLGAKVVSPGPAVRAGAPLSLWQGPDAGAADVEKCKEFGRRLATEA
;
A
#
# COMPACT_ATOMS: atom_id res chain seq x y z
N MET A 1 -2.10 -8.82 17.22
CA MET A 1 -2.57 -8.04 16.07
C MET A 1 -1.78 -8.40 14.83
N LYS A 2 -2.44 -8.56 13.71
CA LYS A 2 -1.86 -8.99 12.45
C LYS A 2 -2.13 -7.99 11.33
N ALA A 3 -1.13 -7.70 10.52
CA ALA A 3 -1.25 -6.85 9.34
C ALA A 3 -0.87 -7.61 8.07
N LEU A 4 -1.62 -7.38 7.01
CA LEU A 4 -1.31 -7.86 5.67
C LEU A 4 -0.97 -6.66 4.79
N ILE A 5 0.17 -6.70 4.13
CA ILE A 5 0.57 -5.70 3.13
C ILE A 5 0.57 -6.37 1.76
N ILE A 6 -0.29 -5.86 0.89
CA ILE A 6 -0.41 -6.31 -0.50
C ILE A 6 0.21 -5.25 -1.39
N TYR A 7 1.07 -5.67 -2.31
CA TYR A 7 1.75 -4.74 -3.21
C TYR A 7 1.93 -5.31 -4.61
N HIS A 8 2.15 -4.42 -5.58
CA HIS A 8 2.73 -4.75 -6.88
C HIS A 8 3.99 -3.92 -7.06
N SER A 9 5.07 -4.54 -7.54
CA SER A 9 6.33 -3.84 -7.76
C SER A 9 7.02 -4.35 -9.03
N LYS A 10 7.46 -3.41 -9.87
CA LYS A 10 8.21 -3.73 -11.09
C LYS A 10 9.72 -3.55 -10.89
N THR A 11 10.12 -2.50 -10.17
CA THR A 11 11.53 -2.15 -9.95
C THR A 11 12.00 -2.39 -8.51
N GLY A 12 11.11 -2.85 -7.62
CA GLY A 12 11.43 -3.09 -6.22
C GLY A 12 11.14 -1.92 -5.28
N HIS A 13 10.80 -0.74 -5.78
CA HIS A 13 10.59 0.45 -4.94
C HIS A 13 9.28 0.39 -4.14
N THR A 14 8.21 -0.16 -4.71
CA THR A 14 6.95 -0.37 -3.96
C THR A 14 7.15 -1.42 -2.87
N ARG A 15 7.92 -2.48 -3.14
CA ARG A 15 8.30 -3.47 -2.14
C ARG A 15 9.11 -2.83 -1.01
N ALA A 16 10.07 -1.96 -1.33
CA ALA A 16 10.86 -1.27 -0.33
C ALA A 16 9.99 -0.39 0.58
N ALA A 17 9.01 0.31 0.02
CA ALA A 17 8.03 1.08 0.81
C ALA A 17 7.21 0.17 1.73
N ALA A 18 6.77 -0.98 1.23
CA ALA A 18 6.07 -1.98 2.05
C ALA A 18 6.93 -2.46 3.23
N ASP A 19 8.21 -2.72 2.98
CA ASP A 19 9.16 -3.14 4.02
C ASP A 19 9.34 -2.05 5.10
N ASP A 20 9.40 -0.78 4.71
CA ASP A 20 9.54 0.34 5.64
C ASP A 20 8.28 0.53 6.50
N ILE A 21 7.10 0.39 5.91
CA ILE A 21 5.83 0.41 6.66
C ILE A 21 5.79 -0.77 7.65
N ALA A 22 6.20 -1.95 7.19
CA ALA A 22 6.26 -3.15 8.02
C ALA A 22 7.17 -2.96 9.24
N ARG A 23 8.30 -2.30 9.09
CA ARG A 23 9.19 -1.97 10.22
C ARG A 23 8.48 -1.11 11.25
N GLY A 24 7.72 -0.09 10.81
CA GLY A 24 6.95 0.75 11.71
C GLY A 24 5.87 -0.01 12.47
N LEU A 25 5.21 -0.97 11.82
CA LEU A 25 4.24 -1.86 12.46
C LEU A 25 4.92 -2.81 13.46
N ASP A 26 6.03 -3.41 13.06
CA ASP A 26 6.79 -4.36 13.89
C ASP A 26 7.34 -3.70 15.16
N GLU A 27 7.80 -2.46 15.08
CA GLU A 27 8.22 -1.67 16.25
C GLU A 27 7.12 -1.56 17.31
N LYS A 28 5.87 -1.70 16.93
CA LYS A 28 4.69 -1.67 17.81
C LYS A 28 4.13 -3.06 18.13
N GLY A 29 4.84 -4.11 17.78
CA GLY A 29 4.45 -5.49 18.10
C GLY A 29 3.40 -6.10 17.18
N VAL A 30 3.15 -5.51 16.02
CA VAL A 30 2.22 -6.04 15.01
C VAL A 30 2.93 -7.10 14.17
N GLU A 31 2.35 -8.27 14.04
CA GLU A 31 2.84 -9.33 13.14
C GLU A 31 2.48 -8.98 11.70
N VAL A 32 3.47 -8.88 10.82
CA VAL A 32 3.28 -8.42 9.43
C VAL A 32 3.54 -9.52 8.43
N THR A 33 2.61 -9.70 7.50
CA THR A 33 2.77 -10.53 6.30
C THR A 33 2.77 -9.61 5.07
N ILE A 34 3.71 -9.82 4.16
CA ILE A 34 3.84 -9.04 2.93
C ILE A 34 3.70 -9.99 1.74
N GLU A 35 2.76 -9.71 0.83
CA GLU A 35 2.49 -10.54 -0.34
C GLU A 35 2.33 -9.70 -1.61
N GLU A 36 2.78 -10.26 -2.74
CA GLU A 36 2.48 -9.69 -4.05
C GLU A 36 0.99 -9.85 -4.38
N ALA A 37 0.38 -8.79 -4.91
CA ALA A 37 -1.04 -8.78 -5.26
C ALA A 37 -1.44 -9.91 -6.21
N ALA A 38 -0.58 -10.24 -7.18
CA ALA A 38 -0.85 -11.30 -8.15
C ALA A 38 -0.88 -12.72 -7.54
N LYS A 39 -0.27 -12.89 -6.37
CA LYS A 39 -0.14 -14.20 -5.68
C LYS A 39 -1.04 -14.32 -4.45
N ALA A 40 -1.55 -13.21 -3.96
CA ALA A 40 -2.33 -13.17 -2.73
C ALA A 40 -3.77 -13.65 -2.96
N ASP A 41 -4.34 -14.28 -1.93
CA ASP A 41 -5.74 -14.67 -1.92
C ASP A 41 -6.59 -13.58 -1.28
N PRO A 42 -7.46 -12.89 -2.05
CA PRO A 42 -8.32 -11.84 -1.50
C PRO A 42 -9.22 -12.27 -0.35
N ALA A 43 -9.62 -13.55 -0.34
CA ALA A 43 -10.49 -14.09 0.71
C ALA A 43 -9.81 -14.10 2.09
N LYS A 44 -8.48 -14.11 2.12
CA LYS A 44 -7.70 -14.12 3.38
C LYS A 44 -7.51 -12.73 3.97
N ALA A 45 -7.85 -11.68 3.26
CA ALA A 45 -7.66 -10.30 3.75
C ALA A 45 -8.40 -10.05 5.09
N SER A 46 -9.57 -10.66 5.26
CA SER A 46 -10.36 -10.52 6.49
C SER A 46 -9.81 -11.28 7.70
N ASP A 47 -8.79 -12.12 7.52
CA ASP A 47 -8.10 -12.80 8.62
C ASP A 47 -7.13 -11.89 9.38
N TYR A 48 -6.90 -10.69 8.88
CA TYR A 48 -5.98 -9.70 9.42
C TYR A 48 -6.73 -8.51 10.02
N ASP A 49 -6.14 -7.89 11.02
CA ASP A 49 -6.71 -6.68 11.65
C ASP A 49 -6.49 -5.42 10.81
N ILE A 50 -5.38 -5.41 10.07
CA ILE A 50 -4.95 -4.27 9.25
C ILE A 50 -4.65 -4.77 7.83
N LEU A 51 -5.22 -4.11 6.82
CA LEU A 51 -4.89 -4.35 5.41
C LEU A 51 -4.26 -3.11 4.80
N LEU A 52 -3.07 -3.29 4.22
CA LEU A 52 -2.38 -2.24 3.47
C LEU A 52 -2.26 -2.65 2.01
N VAL A 53 -2.48 -1.71 1.12
CA VAL A 53 -2.41 -1.95 -0.32
C VAL A 53 -1.52 -0.89 -0.97
N GLY A 54 -0.53 -1.35 -1.70
CA GLY A 54 0.46 -0.49 -2.36
C GLY A 54 0.59 -0.75 -3.86
N SER A 55 0.75 0.33 -4.61
CA SER A 55 0.90 0.29 -6.05
C SER A 55 1.94 1.27 -6.53
N PRO A 56 2.71 0.93 -7.58
CA PRO A 56 3.46 1.93 -8.31
C PRO A 56 2.50 2.86 -9.05
N THR A 57 3.01 4.01 -9.46
CA THR A 57 2.27 5.01 -10.23
C THR A 57 2.72 4.94 -11.69
N TYR A 58 1.80 4.64 -12.59
CA TYR A 58 2.08 4.52 -14.01
C TYR A 58 1.44 5.64 -14.84
N ALA A 59 2.23 6.20 -15.74
CA ALA A 59 1.75 7.22 -16.69
C ALA A 59 0.63 6.71 -17.59
N GLN A 60 0.64 5.42 -17.93
CA GLN A 60 -0.38 4.78 -18.79
C GLN A 60 -1.80 4.88 -18.20
N THR A 61 -1.90 4.91 -16.89
CA THR A 61 -3.21 5.07 -16.22
C THR A 61 -3.59 6.54 -16.01
N ARG A 62 -2.76 7.47 -16.49
CA ARG A 62 -2.91 8.91 -16.23
C ARG A 62 -3.00 9.22 -14.73
N TYR A 63 -2.30 8.41 -13.92
CA TYR A 63 -2.30 8.55 -12.46
C TYR A 63 -3.69 8.44 -11.81
N LYS A 64 -4.63 7.71 -12.43
CA LYS A 64 -6.01 7.60 -11.95
C LYS A 64 -6.31 6.27 -11.27
N ALA A 65 -5.52 5.26 -11.55
CA ALA A 65 -5.78 3.90 -11.08
C ALA A 65 -4.49 3.23 -10.60
N ALA A 66 -4.64 2.35 -9.63
CA ALA A 66 -3.57 1.45 -9.19
C ALA A 66 -3.19 0.46 -10.30
N ALA A 67 -2.05 -0.21 -10.16
CA ALA A 67 -1.65 -1.28 -11.06
C ALA A 67 -2.72 -2.38 -11.12
N LYS A 68 -2.89 -2.99 -12.28
CA LYS A 68 -3.96 -3.99 -12.50
C LYS A 68 -3.97 -5.14 -11.49
N PRO A 69 -2.83 -5.74 -11.12
CA PRO A 69 -2.86 -6.80 -10.09
C PRO A 69 -3.44 -6.34 -8.75
N VAL A 70 -3.18 -5.08 -8.38
CA VAL A 70 -3.70 -4.46 -7.15
C VAL A 70 -5.21 -4.22 -7.27
N GLU A 71 -5.66 -3.70 -8.40
CA GLU A 71 -7.09 -3.51 -8.65
C GLU A 71 -7.84 -4.84 -8.63
N ARG A 72 -7.31 -5.86 -9.29
CA ARG A 72 -7.90 -7.21 -9.30
C ARG A 72 -8.02 -7.79 -7.90
N PHE A 73 -7.00 -7.61 -7.06
CA PHE A 73 -7.04 -8.05 -5.67
C PHE A 73 -8.19 -7.39 -4.91
N MET A 74 -8.30 -6.06 -5.00
CA MET A 74 -9.36 -5.33 -4.32
C MET A 74 -10.75 -5.63 -4.87
N ASP A 75 -10.88 -5.76 -6.19
CA ASP A 75 -12.17 -6.04 -6.85
C ASP A 75 -12.69 -7.45 -6.56
N ALA A 76 -11.79 -8.39 -6.25
CA ALA A 76 -12.15 -9.75 -5.90
C ALA A 76 -12.65 -9.92 -4.47
N MET A 77 -12.49 -8.92 -3.61
CA MET A 77 -13.02 -8.95 -2.25
C MET A 77 -14.54 -8.79 -2.25
N LYS A 78 -15.20 -9.51 -1.35
CA LYS A 78 -16.66 -9.40 -1.18
C LYS A 78 -17.05 -8.03 -0.63
N PRO A 79 -18.28 -7.55 -0.92
CA PRO A 79 -18.81 -6.34 -0.25
C PRO A 79 -18.69 -6.49 1.27
N ASP A 80 -18.32 -5.40 1.93
CA ASP A 80 -18.15 -5.35 3.40
C ASP A 80 -17.11 -6.31 3.99
N ALA A 81 -16.23 -6.88 3.14
CA ALA A 81 -15.17 -7.80 3.59
C ALA A 81 -14.24 -7.19 4.65
N LEU A 82 -14.11 -5.87 4.66
CA LEU A 82 -13.22 -5.15 5.57
C LEU A 82 -13.97 -4.40 6.68
N SER A 83 -15.24 -4.72 6.91
CA SER A 83 -16.00 -4.11 8.02
C SER A 83 -15.33 -4.41 9.36
N GLY A 84 -15.04 -3.36 10.12
CA GLY A 84 -14.33 -3.47 11.40
C GLY A 84 -12.82 -3.58 11.30
N HIS A 85 -12.25 -3.58 10.09
CA HIS A 85 -10.81 -3.61 9.88
C HIS A 85 -10.23 -2.22 9.61
N LEU A 86 -8.99 -2.01 10.01
CA LEU A 86 -8.20 -0.86 9.57
C LEU A 86 -7.61 -1.12 8.19
N ALA A 87 -7.51 -0.08 7.40
CA ALA A 87 -6.84 -0.19 6.11
C ALA A 87 -6.12 1.11 5.73
N GLY A 88 -5.18 1.00 4.80
CA GLY A 88 -4.47 2.14 4.25
C GLY A 88 -3.88 1.84 2.89
N GLY A 89 -3.63 2.91 2.14
CA GLY A 89 -2.99 2.83 0.84
C GLY A 89 -1.60 3.47 0.85
N PHE A 90 -0.75 3.04 -0.05
CA PHE A 90 0.53 3.70 -0.32
C PHE A 90 0.89 3.58 -1.79
N SER A 91 1.71 4.50 -2.28
CA SER A 91 2.14 4.47 -3.67
C SER A 91 3.53 5.05 -3.83
N VAL A 92 4.21 4.62 -4.88
CA VAL A 92 5.54 5.09 -5.25
C VAL A 92 5.49 5.66 -6.66
N CYS A 93 6.07 6.84 -6.86
CA CYS A 93 6.20 7.48 -8.17
C CYS A 93 7.64 7.90 -8.46
N ALA A 94 8.02 7.89 -9.72
CA ALA A 94 9.32 8.41 -10.16
C ALA A 94 9.31 9.94 -10.25
N ALA A 95 8.19 10.53 -10.61
CA ALA A 95 8.04 11.97 -10.80
C ALA A 95 6.87 12.57 -10.01
N SER A 96 5.64 12.14 -10.28
CA SER A 96 4.43 12.69 -9.66
C SER A 96 3.27 11.71 -9.74
N GLY A 97 2.18 12.00 -9.05
CA GLY A 97 0.91 11.29 -9.15
C GLY A 97 0.66 10.23 -8.08
N ALA A 98 1.62 9.94 -7.20
CA ALA A 98 1.45 8.94 -6.17
C ALA A 98 0.28 9.26 -5.23
N GLU A 99 0.07 10.52 -4.88
CA GLU A 99 -1.04 10.95 -4.03
C GLU A 99 -2.41 10.60 -4.62
N LYS A 100 -2.55 10.68 -5.93
CA LYS A 100 -3.80 10.32 -6.63
C LYS A 100 -4.04 8.81 -6.58
N ILE A 101 -2.99 8.02 -6.69
CA ILE A 101 -3.08 6.55 -6.56
C ILE A 101 -3.43 6.15 -5.14
N VAL A 102 -2.80 6.77 -4.15
CA VAL A 102 -3.13 6.56 -2.73
C VAL A 102 -4.61 6.85 -2.49
N ALA A 103 -5.10 7.99 -2.97
CA ALA A 103 -6.50 8.37 -2.82
C ALA A 103 -7.46 7.36 -3.49
N ALA A 104 -7.11 6.86 -4.68
CA ALA A 104 -7.91 5.85 -5.36
C ALA A 104 -7.97 4.52 -4.59
N ILE A 105 -6.85 4.07 -4.05
CA ILE A 105 -6.77 2.87 -3.21
C ILE A 105 -7.61 3.05 -1.95
N GLU A 106 -7.44 4.16 -1.25
CA GLU A 106 -8.16 4.48 -0.02
C GLU A 106 -9.69 4.51 -0.24
N LYS A 107 -10.12 5.11 -1.33
CA LYS A 107 -11.54 5.14 -1.72
C LYS A 107 -12.11 3.74 -1.92
N LYS A 108 -11.36 2.86 -2.58
CA LYS A 108 -11.76 1.47 -2.79
C LYS A 108 -11.84 0.70 -1.47
N LEU A 109 -10.83 0.84 -0.62
CA LEU A 109 -10.81 0.19 0.70
C LEU A 109 -11.97 0.66 1.58
N ALA A 110 -12.28 1.96 1.57
CA ALA A 110 -13.44 2.50 2.28
C ALA A 110 -14.76 1.91 1.75
N SER A 111 -14.86 1.72 0.43
CA SER A 111 -16.05 1.09 -0.19
C SER A 111 -16.25 -0.37 0.23
N LEU A 112 -15.19 -1.04 0.70
CA LEU A 112 -15.23 -2.40 1.23
C LEU A 112 -15.52 -2.46 2.74
N GLY A 113 -15.81 -1.33 3.35
CA GLY A 113 -16.18 -1.22 4.76
C GLY A 113 -15.04 -0.92 5.73
N ALA A 114 -13.82 -0.75 5.23
CA ALA A 114 -12.68 -0.49 6.09
C ALA A 114 -12.70 0.90 6.74
N LYS A 115 -12.16 1.00 7.95
CA LYS A 115 -11.76 2.27 8.54
C LYS A 115 -10.39 2.64 7.95
N VAL A 116 -10.37 3.58 7.02
CA VAL A 116 -9.14 3.96 6.32
C VAL A 116 -8.36 4.99 7.12
N VAL A 117 -7.07 4.72 7.33
CA VAL A 117 -6.12 5.68 7.92
C VAL A 117 -5.50 6.47 6.77
N SER A 118 -5.85 7.74 6.68
CA SER A 118 -5.52 8.62 5.56
C SER A 118 -4.81 9.90 6.04
N PRO A 119 -3.93 10.49 5.21
CA PRO A 119 -3.43 9.96 3.95
C PRO A 119 -2.32 8.92 4.18
N GLY A 120 -2.29 7.90 3.34
CA GLY A 120 -1.16 6.99 3.28
C GLY A 120 0.04 7.64 2.57
N PRO A 121 1.24 7.06 2.70
CA PRO A 121 2.45 7.66 2.15
C PRO A 121 2.49 7.60 0.62
N ALA A 122 2.82 8.74 0.03
CA ALA A 122 3.17 8.88 -1.37
C ALA A 122 4.69 9.08 -1.45
N VAL A 123 5.39 8.11 -2.01
CA VAL A 123 6.85 8.02 -1.99
C VAL A 123 7.43 8.33 -3.37
N ARG A 124 8.56 9.02 -3.40
CA ARG A 124 9.30 9.31 -4.61
C ARG A 124 10.54 8.44 -4.70
N ALA A 125 10.58 7.57 -5.71
CA ALA A 125 11.72 6.69 -5.98
C ALA A 125 11.66 6.19 -7.42
N GLY A 126 12.80 5.75 -7.97
CA GLY A 126 12.87 5.18 -9.29
C GLY A 126 13.13 6.18 -10.40
N ALA A 127 13.17 5.68 -11.62
CA ALA A 127 13.36 6.45 -12.84
C ALA A 127 12.06 6.61 -13.63
N PRO A 128 11.89 7.71 -14.37
CA PRO A 128 10.73 7.89 -15.23
C PRO A 128 10.56 6.74 -16.23
N LEU A 129 9.30 6.37 -16.50
CA LEU A 129 8.91 5.31 -17.44
C LEU A 129 9.47 3.92 -17.11
N SER A 130 10.01 3.73 -15.91
CA SER A 130 10.63 2.48 -15.48
C SER A 130 11.74 1.97 -16.43
N LEU A 131 12.46 2.91 -17.06
CA LEU A 131 13.57 2.60 -17.99
C LEU A 131 14.71 1.87 -17.29
N TRP A 132 14.88 2.13 -16.00
CA TRP A 132 15.86 1.48 -15.13
C TRP A 132 15.37 1.60 -13.68
N GLN A 133 16.04 0.90 -12.76
CA GLN A 133 15.62 0.88 -11.36
C GLN A 133 15.61 2.29 -10.73
N GLY A 134 16.57 3.15 -11.09
CA GLY A 134 16.67 4.50 -10.58
C GLY A 134 17.01 4.59 -9.09
N PRO A 135 17.02 5.83 -8.55
CA PRO A 135 17.37 6.05 -7.13
C PRO A 135 16.33 5.50 -6.17
N ASP A 136 16.78 5.05 -5.00
CA ASP A 136 15.93 4.65 -3.89
C ASP A 136 15.22 5.86 -3.28
N ALA A 137 14.20 5.58 -2.45
CA ALA A 137 13.51 6.61 -1.68
C ALA A 137 14.49 7.32 -0.74
N GLY A 138 14.33 8.64 -0.61
CA GLY A 138 15.11 9.42 0.35
C GLY A 138 14.77 9.11 1.80
N ALA A 139 15.65 9.49 2.72
CA ALA A 139 15.48 9.24 4.15
C ALA A 139 14.16 9.78 4.71
N ALA A 140 13.69 10.92 4.23
CA ALA A 140 12.42 11.52 4.66
C ALA A 140 11.22 10.65 4.28
N ASP A 141 11.22 10.06 3.09
CA ASP A 141 10.14 9.17 2.64
C ASP A 141 10.20 7.82 3.35
N VAL A 142 11.38 7.29 3.61
CA VAL A 142 11.56 6.08 4.43
C VAL A 142 10.97 6.27 5.82
N GLU A 143 11.27 7.39 6.48
CA GLU A 143 10.72 7.69 7.81
C GLU A 143 9.21 7.92 7.76
N LYS A 144 8.70 8.54 6.71
CA LYS A 144 7.24 8.70 6.48
C LYS A 144 6.53 7.36 6.43
N CYS A 145 7.11 6.36 5.76
CA CYS A 145 6.57 5.00 5.70
C CYS A 145 6.57 4.33 7.08
N LYS A 146 7.66 4.43 7.81
CA LYS A 146 7.75 3.88 9.17
C LYS A 146 6.73 4.53 10.11
N GLU A 147 6.62 5.86 10.05
CA GLU A 147 5.65 6.61 10.86
C GLU A 147 4.21 6.21 10.55
N PHE A 148 3.91 5.96 9.29
CA PHE A 148 2.60 5.47 8.89
C PHE A 148 2.30 4.10 9.51
N GLY A 149 3.28 3.19 9.52
CA GLY A 149 3.16 1.90 10.20
C GLY A 149 2.90 2.03 11.70
N ARG A 150 3.65 2.89 12.39
CA ARG A 150 3.46 3.17 13.81
C ARG A 150 2.07 3.74 14.10
N ARG A 151 1.61 4.65 13.26
CA ARG A 151 0.29 5.28 13.37
C ARG A 151 -0.83 4.26 13.21
N LEU A 152 -0.75 3.38 12.21
CA LEU A 152 -1.71 2.30 12.01
C LEU A 152 -1.82 1.40 13.25
N ALA A 153 -0.69 1.00 13.80
CA ALA A 153 -0.67 0.17 15.00
C ALA A 153 -1.32 0.85 16.21
N THR A 154 -1.20 2.18 16.31
CA THR A 154 -1.79 2.97 17.40
C THR A 154 -3.30 3.14 17.25
N GLU A 155 -3.79 3.22 16.00
CA GLU A 155 -5.22 3.39 15.72
C GLU A 155 -6.03 2.08 15.71
N ALA A 156 -5.35 0.95 15.74
CA ALA A 156 -5.96 -0.37 15.69
C ALA A 156 -6.60 -0.82 17.03
#